data_99e5216674377dd443190d6d4c29e733
#
_entry.id   99e5216674377dd443190d6d4c29e733
#
_cell.length_a   1.000
_cell.length_b   1.000
_cell.length_c   1.000
_cell.angle_alpha   90.00
_cell.angle_beta   90.00
_cell.angle_gamma   90.00
#
_symmetry.space_group_name_H-M   'P 1'
#
loop_
_entity.id
_entity.type
_entity.pdbx_description
1 polymer ?
#
loop_
_entity_poly.entity_id
_entity_poly.type
_entity_poly.pdbx_seq_one_letter_code
_entity_poly.pdbx_strand_id
1 'polypeptide(L)'
;MLWNDVVYVLLLLFSIAIGPFYRRIKGPRAKQWVATLLGFALVVCVSGLSVLHPIVTVFVNAIIITNLSWKKCHLVSLYFSFFYLLVIFRLGDYFGLPSPPTHTNLVVMILTLKLPGLAFEINSAATAPTDDAQGANSNALKKINFMDVIHYSFGYMGVLTGPYYRYRTYWDSLHRPFSNYVDPWPLTYHKLKQIAAFIVLFLAINYLFPSDYTQTVAFEEHCFFYRFFYMYLTFTGFRLRMFIGMALAECVCQMSGLGAYPVCCQSAPGLGPRDYKTIEKLSFDHERAKKEEQDFETVHNMNVWEVESTPFVRHTMKMWNTCIQYWMAVCIYKRFPHKGLRTVATLTLSALWHGYAAGYYFCICQVPLYLPFEDLCNKFYNQCEENGFGRKAWGFFMWWAKLTCMAYLGVPFQLLGFQEIIYFYKSLYFSGHILGLVAYLVLRILKTHFLKRQTEEHKKK
;
A
#
# COMPACT_ATOMS: atom_id res chain seq x y z
N MET A 1 13.31 8.01 18.61
CA MET A 1 12.71 7.39 17.42
C MET A 1 12.88 5.87 17.41
N LEU A 2 14.09 5.35 17.59
CA LEU A 2 14.38 3.91 17.52
C LEU A 2 13.58 3.04 18.53
N TRP A 3 13.41 3.50 19.78
CA TRP A 3 12.70 2.75 20.82
C TRP A 3 11.21 2.51 20.48
N ASN A 4 10.52 3.54 20.02
CA ASN A 4 9.11 3.40 19.61
C ASN A 4 8.94 2.46 18.41
N ASP A 5 9.88 2.46 17.47
CA ASP A 5 9.89 1.53 16.33
C ASP A 5 10.13 0.08 16.81
N VAL A 6 11.01 -0.12 17.79
CA VAL A 6 11.25 -1.46 18.40
C VAL A 6 9.98 -1.97 19.08
N VAL A 7 9.34 -1.16 19.92
CA VAL A 7 8.07 -1.53 20.57
C VAL A 7 7.01 -1.88 19.52
N TYR A 8 6.93 -1.11 18.47
CA TYR A 8 5.96 -1.36 17.40
C TYR A 8 6.20 -2.69 16.68
N VAL A 9 7.46 -3.00 16.35
CA VAL A 9 7.84 -4.31 15.77
C VAL A 9 7.52 -5.45 16.73
N LEU A 10 7.79 -5.28 18.03
CA LEU A 10 7.46 -6.30 19.04
C LEU A 10 5.95 -6.54 19.13
N LEU A 11 5.12 -5.51 19.04
CA LEU A 11 3.66 -5.67 19.02
C LEU A 11 3.17 -6.39 17.75
N LEU A 12 3.80 -6.17 16.59
CA LEU A 12 3.50 -6.93 15.38
C LEU A 12 3.94 -8.39 15.51
N LEU A 13 5.12 -8.68 16.06
CA LEU A 13 5.59 -10.05 16.31
C LEU A 13 4.68 -10.77 17.34
N PHE A 14 4.25 -10.08 18.39
CA PHE A 14 3.25 -10.59 19.33
C PHE A 14 1.94 -10.92 18.64
N SER A 15 1.47 -10.05 17.74
CA SER A 15 0.25 -10.27 16.94
C SER A 15 0.36 -11.47 16.01
N ILE A 16 1.55 -11.73 15.45
CA ILE A 16 1.84 -12.94 14.67
C ILE A 16 1.78 -14.19 15.58
N ALA A 17 2.45 -14.15 16.75
CA ALA A 17 2.53 -15.26 17.68
C ALA A 17 1.17 -15.67 18.24
N ILE A 18 0.24 -14.73 18.41
CA ILE A 18 -1.11 -15.03 18.93
C ILE A 18 -2.04 -15.63 17.84
N GLY A 19 -1.70 -15.49 16.55
CA GLY A 19 -2.52 -15.94 15.43
C GLY A 19 -2.98 -17.41 15.53
N PRO A 20 -2.11 -18.38 15.80
CA PRO A 20 -2.48 -19.79 15.97
C PRO A 20 -3.50 -20.03 17.09
N PHE A 21 -3.41 -19.30 18.20
CA PHE A 21 -4.37 -19.38 19.30
C PHE A 21 -5.72 -18.78 18.89
N TYR A 22 -5.69 -17.62 18.22
CA TYR A 22 -6.90 -16.99 17.70
C TYR A 22 -7.65 -17.92 16.73
N ARG A 23 -6.97 -18.61 15.84
CA ARG A 23 -7.58 -19.57 14.89
C ARG A 23 -8.33 -20.71 15.58
N ARG A 24 -7.87 -21.15 16.77
CA ARG A 24 -8.49 -22.23 17.55
C ARG A 24 -9.80 -21.81 18.24
N ILE A 25 -10.09 -20.52 18.33
CA ILE A 25 -11.31 -20.02 18.96
C ILE A 25 -12.51 -20.49 18.12
N LYS A 26 -13.49 -21.09 18.79
CA LYS A 26 -14.72 -21.56 18.16
C LYS A 26 -15.80 -20.47 18.17
N GLY A 27 -16.51 -20.34 17.08
CA GLY A 27 -17.63 -19.44 16.89
C GLY A 27 -17.27 -18.01 16.48
N PRO A 28 -18.03 -17.44 15.52
CA PRO A 28 -17.76 -16.11 14.97
C PRO A 28 -17.77 -14.99 16.01
N ARG A 29 -18.75 -14.99 16.94
CA ARG A 29 -18.90 -13.96 17.98
C ARG A 29 -17.70 -13.94 18.94
N ALA A 30 -17.25 -15.11 19.39
CA ALA A 30 -16.06 -15.18 20.27
C ALA A 30 -14.81 -14.67 19.56
N LYS A 31 -14.59 -15.06 18.29
CA LYS A 31 -13.53 -14.54 17.44
C LYS A 31 -13.60 -13.02 17.31
N GLN A 32 -14.78 -12.45 17.05
CA GLN A 32 -14.98 -11.00 16.94
C GLN A 32 -14.55 -10.27 18.20
N TRP A 33 -15.04 -10.70 19.37
CA TRP A 33 -14.72 -10.05 20.64
C TRP A 33 -13.24 -10.16 20.99
N VAL A 34 -12.65 -11.35 20.86
CA VAL A 34 -11.21 -11.52 21.14
C VAL A 34 -10.36 -10.67 20.20
N ALA A 35 -10.67 -10.67 18.90
CA ALA A 35 -9.93 -9.83 17.94
C ALA A 35 -10.05 -8.34 18.25
N THR A 36 -11.23 -7.88 18.66
CA THR A 36 -11.50 -6.48 18.97
C THR A 36 -10.82 -6.04 20.26
N LEU A 37 -10.93 -6.83 21.32
CA LEU A 37 -10.28 -6.50 22.59
C LEU A 37 -8.77 -6.49 22.45
N LEU A 38 -8.20 -7.47 21.77
CA LEU A 38 -6.78 -7.52 21.48
C LEU A 38 -6.32 -6.34 20.64
N GLY A 39 -7.02 -6.05 19.54
CA GLY A 39 -6.69 -4.94 18.67
C GLY A 39 -6.84 -3.58 19.36
N PHE A 40 -7.87 -3.41 20.17
CA PHE A 40 -8.04 -2.20 20.99
C PHE A 40 -6.89 -2.04 22.00
N ALA A 41 -6.49 -3.11 22.68
CA ALA A 41 -5.34 -3.10 23.58
C ALA A 41 -4.04 -2.70 22.84
N LEU A 42 -3.79 -3.25 21.65
CA LEU A 42 -2.65 -2.86 20.82
C LEU A 42 -2.69 -1.36 20.45
N VAL A 43 -3.87 -0.84 20.09
CA VAL A 43 -4.04 0.59 19.78
C VAL A 43 -3.77 1.44 21.02
N VAL A 44 -4.24 1.05 22.20
CA VAL A 44 -3.93 1.74 23.46
C VAL A 44 -2.43 1.74 23.73
N CYS A 45 -1.75 0.61 23.54
CA CYS A 45 -0.29 0.50 23.75
C CYS A 45 0.50 1.46 22.87
N VAL A 46 0.09 1.66 21.60
CA VAL A 46 0.82 2.54 20.67
C VAL A 46 0.40 4.00 20.75
N SER A 47 -0.81 4.28 21.24
CA SER A 47 -1.42 5.62 21.20
C SER A 47 -1.47 6.31 22.56
N GLY A 48 -1.41 5.56 23.65
CA GLY A 48 -1.63 6.13 24.99
C GLY A 48 -2.97 6.89 25.05
N LEU A 49 -2.94 8.10 25.57
CA LEU A 49 -4.14 8.97 25.64
C LEU A 49 -4.67 9.39 24.25
N SER A 50 -3.82 9.38 23.22
CA SER A 50 -4.24 9.68 21.85
C SER A 50 -5.15 8.60 21.23
N VAL A 51 -5.43 7.50 21.96
CA VAL A 51 -6.44 6.49 21.57
C VAL A 51 -7.84 7.08 21.36
N LEU A 52 -8.11 8.26 21.91
CA LEU A 52 -9.36 8.99 21.68
C LEU A 52 -9.60 9.29 20.19
N HIS A 53 -8.54 9.56 19.41
CA HIS A 53 -8.66 9.82 17.98
C HIS A 53 -9.17 8.59 17.18
N PRO A 54 -8.59 7.38 17.27
CA PRO A 54 -9.16 6.18 16.71
C PRO A 54 -10.61 5.92 17.18
N ILE A 55 -10.90 6.10 18.48
CA ILE A 55 -12.25 5.90 19.03
C ILE A 55 -13.25 6.83 18.35
N VAL A 56 -13.00 8.14 18.31
CA VAL A 56 -13.89 9.11 17.68
C VAL A 56 -14.06 8.81 16.19
N THR A 57 -12.97 8.51 15.50
CA THR A 57 -13.01 8.16 14.07
C THR A 57 -13.93 6.96 13.81
N VAL A 58 -13.82 5.90 14.61
CA VAL A 58 -14.62 4.68 14.46
C VAL A 58 -16.06 4.93 14.87
N PHE A 59 -16.29 5.58 16.01
CA PHE A 59 -17.62 5.81 16.57
C PHE A 59 -18.50 6.66 15.63
N VAL A 60 -17.98 7.79 15.15
CA VAL A 60 -18.71 8.66 14.22
C VAL A 60 -18.99 7.96 12.88
N ASN A 61 -17.99 7.24 12.33
CA ASN A 61 -18.21 6.48 11.11
C ASN A 61 -19.25 5.34 11.32
N ALA A 62 -19.25 4.68 12.49
CA ALA A 62 -20.26 3.67 12.79
C ALA A 62 -21.68 4.28 12.77
N ILE A 63 -21.86 5.47 13.34
CA ILE A 63 -23.13 6.23 13.25
C ILE A 63 -23.48 6.55 11.79
N ILE A 64 -22.51 7.06 11.01
CA ILE A 64 -22.73 7.42 9.60
C ILE A 64 -23.15 6.18 8.79
N ILE A 65 -22.43 5.07 8.94
CA ILE A 65 -22.64 3.85 8.14
C ILE A 65 -23.98 3.17 8.48
N THR A 66 -24.37 3.19 9.75
CA THR A 66 -25.59 2.49 10.20
C THR A 66 -26.86 3.32 10.05
N ASN A 67 -26.79 4.64 10.10
CA ASN A 67 -27.98 5.51 10.09
C ASN A 67 -28.22 6.24 8.77
N LEU A 68 -27.19 6.43 7.95
CA LEU A 68 -27.36 7.11 6.67
C LEU A 68 -27.71 6.13 5.56
N SER A 69 -28.53 6.62 4.61
CA SER A 69 -28.84 5.86 3.39
C SER A 69 -27.57 5.45 2.63
N TRP A 70 -27.58 4.23 2.09
CA TRP A 70 -26.49 3.70 1.23
C TRP A 70 -26.10 4.64 0.07
N LYS A 71 -27.01 5.53 -0.38
CA LYS A 71 -26.72 6.52 -1.42
C LYS A 71 -25.74 7.60 -0.97
N LYS A 72 -25.70 7.93 0.31
CA LYS A 72 -24.91 9.07 0.86
C LYS A 72 -23.81 8.63 1.84
N CYS A 73 -23.99 7.51 2.55
CA CYS A 73 -23.09 7.10 3.63
C CYS A 73 -21.61 7.07 3.21
N HIS A 74 -21.31 6.60 2.00
CA HIS A 74 -19.95 6.47 1.51
C HIS A 74 -19.25 7.82 1.30
N LEU A 75 -19.96 8.84 0.81
CA LEU A 75 -19.40 10.18 0.65
C LEU A 75 -19.22 10.87 2.00
N VAL A 76 -20.24 10.78 2.88
CA VAL A 76 -20.17 11.38 4.22
C VAL A 76 -19.04 10.75 5.04
N SER A 77 -18.90 9.42 5.00
CA SER A 77 -17.82 8.70 5.66
C SER A 77 -16.44 9.11 5.10
N LEU A 78 -16.32 9.24 3.77
CA LEU A 78 -15.07 9.67 3.12
C LEU A 78 -14.69 11.10 3.58
N TYR A 79 -15.59 12.05 3.44
CA TYR A 79 -15.33 13.44 3.81
C TYR A 79 -15.04 13.59 5.31
N PHE A 80 -15.83 12.95 6.18
CA PHE A 80 -15.58 12.99 7.61
C PHE A 80 -14.21 12.40 7.96
N SER A 81 -13.87 11.20 7.44
CA SER A 81 -12.61 10.52 7.77
C SER A 81 -11.39 11.32 7.32
N PHE A 82 -11.42 11.89 6.11
CA PHE A 82 -10.33 12.74 5.63
C PHE A 82 -10.28 14.07 6.35
N PHE A 83 -11.41 14.72 6.61
CA PHE A 83 -11.46 15.95 7.42
C PHE A 83 -10.88 15.70 8.81
N TYR A 84 -11.29 14.61 9.47
CA TYR A 84 -10.79 14.28 10.79
C TYR A 84 -9.28 14.01 10.78
N LEU A 85 -8.78 13.19 9.85
CA LEU A 85 -7.36 12.90 9.71
C LEU A 85 -6.54 14.18 9.44
N LEU A 86 -7.00 15.01 8.50
CA LEU A 86 -6.24 16.15 8.03
C LEU A 86 -6.33 17.34 8.99
N VAL A 87 -7.51 17.67 9.47
CA VAL A 87 -7.73 18.88 10.26
C VAL A 87 -7.64 18.59 11.76
N ILE A 88 -8.46 17.68 12.28
CA ILE A 88 -8.55 17.48 13.73
C ILE A 88 -7.32 16.75 14.27
N PHE A 89 -6.88 15.70 13.57
CA PHE A 89 -5.78 14.86 14.06
C PHE A 89 -4.40 15.49 13.78
N ARG A 90 -4.14 15.98 12.57
CA ARG A 90 -2.80 16.46 12.17
C ARG A 90 -2.55 17.94 12.44
N LEU A 91 -3.59 18.75 12.50
CA LEU A 91 -3.50 20.17 12.85
C LEU A 91 -4.03 20.43 14.27
N GLY A 92 -4.19 19.38 15.07
CA GLY A 92 -4.73 19.48 16.43
C GLY A 92 -3.93 20.37 17.35
N ASP A 93 -2.61 20.41 17.20
CA ASP A 93 -1.70 21.28 17.93
C ASP A 93 -2.01 22.78 17.72
N TYR A 94 -2.45 23.19 16.53
CA TYR A 94 -2.95 24.56 16.28
C TYR A 94 -4.22 24.89 17.10
N PHE A 95 -4.94 23.88 17.55
CA PHE A 95 -6.13 23.99 18.39
C PHE A 95 -5.86 23.68 19.86
N GLY A 96 -4.57 23.57 20.25
CA GLY A 96 -4.16 23.26 21.62
C GLY A 96 -4.29 21.79 22.01
N LEU A 97 -4.50 20.88 21.07
CA LEU A 97 -4.48 19.44 21.33
C LEU A 97 -3.03 18.93 21.35
N PRO A 98 -2.70 17.96 22.21
CA PRO A 98 -1.36 17.38 22.23
C PRO A 98 -1.05 16.63 20.93
N SER A 99 0.17 16.81 20.43
CA SER A 99 0.66 16.09 19.23
C SER A 99 0.63 14.59 19.46
N PRO A 100 -0.08 13.81 18.63
CA PRO A 100 -0.21 12.38 18.83
C PRO A 100 1.09 11.65 18.47
N PRO A 101 1.37 10.47 19.11
CA PRO A 101 2.50 9.63 18.76
C PRO A 101 2.48 9.22 17.27
N THR A 102 3.67 9.08 16.67
CA THR A 102 3.83 8.76 15.25
C THR A 102 3.06 7.48 14.83
N HIS A 103 3.03 6.45 15.69
CA HIS A 103 2.34 5.20 15.38
C HIS A 103 0.82 5.32 15.45
N THR A 104 0.27 6.28 16.22
CA THR A 104 -1.16 6.60 16.20
C THR A 104 -1.60 7.10 14.82
N ASN A 105 -0.73 7.85 14.14
CA ASN A 105 -1.00 8.30 12.77
C ASN A 105 -1.23 7.11 11.81
N LEU A 106 -0.44 6.02 11.93
CA LEU A 106 -0.64 4.81 11.12
C LEU A 106 -2.01 4.17 11.38
N VAL A 107 -2.43 4.09 12.65
CA VAL A 107 -3.75 3.56 13.03
C VAL A 107 -4.87 4.42 12.43
N VAL A 108 -4.82 5.74 12.60
CA VAL A 108 -5.86 6.63 12.05
C VAL A 108 -5.84 6.61 10.52
N MET A 109 -4.66 6.54 9.89
CA MET A 109 -4.53 6.42 8.44
C MET A 109 -5.22 5.15 7.90
N ILE A 110 -5.00 3.99 8.53
CA ILE A 110 -5.64 2.74 8.06
C ILE A 110 -7.15 2.75 8.33
N LEU A 111 -7.61 3.30 9.44
CA LEU A 111 -9.04 3.48 9.73
C LEU A 111 -9.72 4.42 8.71
N THR A 112 -9.02 5.47 8.27
CA THR A 112 -9.49 6.38 7.21
C THR A 112 -9.71 5.68 5.86
N LEU A 113 -9.10 4.52 5.64
CA LEU A 113 -9.38 3.69 4.47
C LEU A 113 -10.43 2.62 4.75
N LYS A 114 -10.34 1.95 5.90
CA LYS A 114 -11.26 0.84 6.26
C LYS A 114 -12.71 1.31 6.34
N LEU A 115 -12.97 2.42 7.00
CA LEU A 115 -14.32 2.89 7.27
C LEU A 115 -15.04 3.43 6.02
N PRO A 116 -14.48 4.37 5.25
CA PRO A 116 -15.06 4.71 3.95
C PRO A 116 -15.09 3.51 2.99
N GLY A 117 -14.07 2.65 3.01
CA GLY A 117 -14.06 1.41 2.22
C GLY A 117 -15.30 0.55 2.47
N LEU A 118 -15.67 0.32 3.73
CA LEU A 118 -16.90 -0.36 4.12
C LEU A 118 -18.14 0.36 3.58
N ALA A 119 -18.23 1.68 3.73
CA ALA A 119 -19.35 2.46 3.23
C ALA A 119 -19.48 2.38 1.70
N PHE A 120 -18.33 2.36 0.98
CA PHE A 120 -18.30 2.11 -0.48
C PHE A 120 -18.72 0.68 -0.85
N GLU A 121 -18.39 -0.32 -0.03
CA GLU A 121 -18.87 -1.70 -0.24
C GLU A 121 -20.40 -1.77 -0.13
N ILE A 122 -20.99 -1.14 0.88
CA ILE A 122 -22.45 -1.06 1.07
C ILE A 122 -23.10 -0.37 -0.13
N ASN A 123 -22.55 0.76 -0.57
CA ASN A 123 -23.05 1.48 -1.74
C ASN A 123 -22.99 0.63 -3.01
N SER A 124 -21.87 -0.09 -3.22
CA SER A 124 -21.70 -0.97 -4.38
C SER A 124 -22.64 -2.16 -4.33
N ALA A 125 -22.83 -2.77 -3.15
CA ALA A 125 -23.76 -3.89 -2.96
C ALA A 125 -25.21 -3.51 -3.25
N ALA A 126 -25.62 -2.30 -2.88
CA ALA A 126 -26.97 -1.80 -3.11
C ALA A 126 -27.24 -1.41 -4.58
N THR A 127 -26.18 -1.17 -5.38
CA THR A 127 -26.29 -0.80 -6.80
C THR A 127 -26.00 -1.96 -7.76
N ALA A 128 -25.50 -3.10 -7.23
CA ALA A 128 -25.18 -4.25 -8.05
C ALA A 128 -26.45 -4.93 -8.62
N PRO A 129 -26.37 -5.48 -9.85
CA PRO A 129 -27.45 -6.32 -10.40
C PRO A 129 -27.68 -7.53 -9.50
N THR A 130 -28.93 -8.07 -9.52
CA THR A 130 -29.32 -9.24 -8.72
C THR A 130 -28.52 -10.50 -9.05
N ASP A 131 -27.90 -10.57 -10.21
CA ASP A 131 -27.16 -11.74 -10.75
C ASP A 131 -25.63 -11.53 -10.72
N ASP A 132 -25.15 -10.68 -9.82
CA ASP A 132 -23.73 -10.31 -9.78
C ASP A 132 -22.83 -11.48 -9.34
N ALA A 133 -22.01 -11.97 -10.30
CA ALA A 133 -21.01 -13.00 -10.08
C ALA A 133 -19.96 -12.63 -9.02
N GLN A 134 -19.82 -11.34 -8.71
CA GLN A 134 -18.83 -10.83 -7.74
C GLN A 134 -19.32 -10.86 -6.28
N GLY A 135 -20.53 -11.39 -6.03
CA GLY A 135 -21.07 -11.56 -4.67
C GLY A 135 -21.26 -10.25 -3.90
N ALA A 136 -21.36 -9.10 -4.60
CA ALA A 136 -21.65 -7.80 -4.00
C ALA A 136 -22.97 -7.83 -3.21
N ASN A 137 -23.94 -8.63 -3.64
CA ASN A 137 -25.25 -8.82 -3.02
C ASN A 137 -25.25 -9.74 -1.79
N SER A 138 -24.12 -9.86 -1.11
CA SER A 138 -24.00 -10.79 0.01
C SER A 138 -24.81 -10.36 1.22
N ASN A 139 -25.39 -11.36 1.92
CA ASN A 139 -26.06 -11.16 3.21
C ASN A 139 -25.15 -10.46 4.26
N ALA A 140 -23.83 -10.56 4.09
CA ALA A 140 -22.82 -9.90 4.92
C ALA A 140 -22.95 -8.36 4.95
N LEU A 141 -23.36 -7.74 3.82
CA LEU A 141 -23.46 -6.28 3.69
C LEU A 141 -24.88 -5.74 3.91
N LYS A 142 -25.89 -6.62 3.92
CA LYS A 142 -27.31 -6.19 4.05
C LYS A 142 -27.75 -5.83 5.48
N LYS A 143 -27.04 -6.32 6.50
CA LYS A 143 -27.41 -6.17 7.93
C LYS A 143 -26.21 -5.80 8.80
N ILE A 144 -25.43 -4.80 8.38
CA ILE A 144 -24.34 -4.30 9.19
C ILE A 144 -24.91 -3.47 10.34
N ASN A 145 -24.60 -3.84 11.56
CA ASN A 145 -24.93 -3.09 12.75
C ASN A 145 -23.73 -2.28 13.29
N PHE A 146 -23.98 -1.44 14.28
CA PHE A 146 -22.97 -0.59 14.89
C PHE A 146 -21.78 -1.39 15.43
N MET A 147 -22.02 -2.53 16.10
CA MET A 147 -20.95 -3.37 16.66
C MET A 147 -20.12 -4.06 15.58
N ASP A 148 -20.70 -4.39 14.42
CA ASP A 148 -19.95 -4.95 13.30
C ASP A 148 -18.89 -3.97 12.79
N VAL A 149 -19.21 -2.68 12.75
CA VAL A 149 -18.25 -1.63 12.38
C VAL A 149 -17.12 -1.52 13.41
N ILE A 150 -17.46 -1.58 14.72
CA ILE A 150 -16.47 -1.60 15.81
C ILE A 150 -15.54 -2.81 15.68
N HIS A 151 -16.11 -4.01 15.51
CA HIS A 151 -15.34 -5.25 15.39
C HIS A 151 -14.43 -5.26 14.16
N TYR A 152 -14.91 -4.79 13.02
CA TYR A 152 -14.10 -4.66 11.81
C TYR A 152 -12.97 -3.66 11.98
N SER A 153 -13.22 -2.53 12.65
CA SER A 153 -12.27 -1.44 12.81
C SER A 153 -11.14 -1.81 13.77
N PHE A 154 -11.48 -2.31 14.95
CA PHE A 154 -10.53 -2.64 16.02
C PHE A 154 -10.04 -4.09 16.01
N GLY A 155 -10.43 -4.92 15.05
CA GLY A 155 -9.84 -6.24 14.92
C GLY A 155 -8.31 -6.15 14.79
N TYR A 156 -7.58 -6.91 15.64
CA TYR A 156 -6.11 -6.84 15.72
C TYR A 156 -5.42 -7.10 14.37
N MET A 157 -6.08 -7.82 13.49
CA MET A 157 -5.62 -8.06 12.13
C MET A 157 -5.67 -6.77 11.32
N GLY A 158 -4.52 -6.19 11.06
CA GLY A 158 -4.37 -5.01 10.22
C GLY A 158 -4.77 -3.67 10.86
N VAL A 159 -5.03 -3.58 12.18
CA VAL A 159 -5.35 -2.30 12.84
C VAL A 159 -4.12 -1.39 12.97
N LEU A 160 -2.92 -1.95 13.10
CA LEU A 160 -1.68 -1.18 13.25
C LEU A 160 -1.19 -0.62 11.89
N THR A 161 -0.77 -1.50 10.97
CA THR A 161 -0.12 -1.12 9.70
C THR A 161 -0.94 -1.51 8.46
N GLY A 162 -2.09 -2.13 8.63
CA GLY A 162 -2.79 -2.80 7.53
C GLY A 162 -2.35 -4.26 7.41
N PRO A 163 -2.44 -4.87 6.22
CA PRO A 163 -2.93 -4.32 4.94
C PRO A 163 -4.40 -3.90 4.98
N TYR A 164 -4.81 -3.08 3.99
CA TYR A 164 -6.23 -2.85 3.76
C TYR A 164 -6.87 -4.13 3.21
N TYR A 165 -8.04 -4.46 3.71
CA TYR A 165 -8.91 -5.53 3.21
C TYR A 165 -10.37 -5.12 3.35
N ARG A 166 -11.23 -5.68 2.52
CA ARG A 166 -12.67 -5.40 2.51
C ARG A 166 -13.35 -6.00 3.75
N TYR A 167 -14.46 -5.39 4.16
CA TYR A 167 -15.34 -5.97 5.19
C TYR A 167 -15.77 -7.39 4.82
N ARG A 168 -16.04 -7.66 3.54
CA ARG A 168 -16.37 -9.00 3.07
C ARG A 168 -15.28 -10.03 3.40
N THR A 169 -14.01 -9.70 3.21
CA THR A 169 -12.88 -10.58 3.57
C THR A 169 -12.85 -10.86 5.08
N TYR A 170 -13.11 -9.84 5.90
CA TYR A 170 -13.25 -10.00 7.35
C TYR A 170 -14.40 -10.93 7.70
N TRP A 171 -15.59 -10.73 7.12
CA TRP A 171 -16.76 -11.56 7.34
C TRP A 171 -16.52 -13.01 6.92
N ASP A 172 -15.93 -13.24 5.76
CA ASP A 172 -15.61 -14.58 5.23
C ASP A 172 -14.63 -15.31 6.17
N SER A 173 -13.63 -14.63 6.74
CA SER A 173 -12.68 -15.22 7.69
C SER A 173 -13.34 -15.75 8.98
N LEU A 174 -14.51 -15.21 9.35
CA LEU A 174 -15.27 -15.60 10.52
C LEU A 174 -16.28 -16.73 10.22
N HIS A 175 -16.87 -16.73 9.03
CA HIS A 175 -18.05 -17.55 8.71
C HIS A 175 -17.77 -18.67 7.71
N ARG A 176 -16.60 -18.61 7.01
CA ARG A 176 -16.22 -19.64 6.01
C ARG A 176 -15.06 -20.49 6.52
N PRO A 177 -14.94 -21.75 6.04
CA PRO A 177 -14.01 -22.71 6.62
C PRO A 177 -12.56 -22.58 6.11
N PHE A 178 -12.28 -21.80 5.08
CA PHE A 178 -11.01 -21.79 4.35
C PHE A 178 -9.79 -21.58 5.23
N SER A 179 -9.89 -20.69 6.23
CA SER A 179 -8.82 -20.44 7.20
C SER A 179 -8.41 -21.70 8.00
N ASN A 180 -9.28 -22.72 8.08
CA ASN A 180 -9.00 -23.97 8.79
C ASN A 180 -8.25 -24.97 7.91
N TYR A 181 -8.27 -24.81 6.59
CA TYR A 181 -7.70 -25.76 5.62
C TYR A 181 -6.26 -25.41 5.20
N VAL A 182 -5.78 -24.24 5.59
CA VAL A 182 -4.42 -23.78 5.26
C VAL A 182 -3.52 -23.81 6.48
N ASP A 183 -2.26 -24.23 6.30
CA ASP A 183 -1.21 -23.95 7.26
C ASP A 183 -0.45 -22.69 6.84
N PRO A 184 -0.59 -21.55 7.54
CA PRO A 184 0.10 -20.33 7.19
C PRO A 184 1.57 -20.33 7.62
N TRP A 185 2.01 -21.31 8.43
CA TRP A 185 3.33 -21.29 9.04
C TRP A 185 4.48 -21.32 8.03
N PRO A 186 4.50 -22.19 7.00
CA PRO A 186 5.60 -22.21 6.04
C PRO A 186 5.81 -20.88 5.33
N LEU A 187 4.70 -20.24 4.89
CA LEU A 187 4.72 -18.95 4.22
C LEU A 187 5.20 -17.83 5.17
N THR A 188 4.65 -17.80 6.39
CA THR A 188 5.03 -16.81 7.40
C THR A 188 6.49 -16.96 7.82
N TYR A 189 6.98 -18.19 8.03
CA TYR A 189 8.37 -18.46 8.39
C TYR A 189 9.34 -18.00 7.29
N HIS A 190 9.00 -18.26 6.02
CA HIS A 190 9.80 -17.76 4.90
C HIS A 190 9.91 -16.22 4.91
N LYS A 191 8.78 -15.51 5.12
CA LYS A 191 8.76 -14.05 5.25
C LYS A 191 9.54 -13.55 6.47
N LEU A 192 9.42 -14.21 7.62
CA LEU A 192 10.15 -13.83 8.83
C LEU A 192 11.68 -13.93 8.63
N LYS A 193 12.17 -14.92 7.89
CA LYS A 193 13.60 -15.00 7.51
C LYS A 193 14.02 -13.83 6.62
N GLN A 194 13.21 -13.45 5.65
CA GLN A 194 13.48 -12.28 4.80
C GLN A 194 13.45 -10.98 5.63
N ILE A 195 12.49 -10.83 6.53
CA ILE A 195 12.38 -9.68 7.45
C ILE A 195 13.63 -9.57 8.32
N ALA A 196 14.13 -10.67 8.88
CA ALA A 196 15.36 -10.67 9.68
C ALA A 196 16.57 -10.15 8.87
N ALA A 197 16.73 -10.62 7.62
CA ALA A 197 17.76 -10.11 6.73
C ALA A 197 17.58 -8.61 6.42
N PHE A 198 16.35 -8.17 6.18
CA PHE A 198 16.04 -6.76 5.94
C PHE A 198 16.33 -5.88 7.16
N ILE A 199 16.07 -6.38 8.39
CA ILE A 199 16.39 -5.65 9.62
C ILE A 199 17.90 -5.44 9.75
N VAL A 200 18.71 -6.48 9.54
CA VAL A 200 20.17 -6.39 9.60
C VAL A 200 20.69 -5.37 8.57
N LEU A 201 20.21 -5.47 7.32
CA LEU A 201 20.62 -4.56 6.26
C LEU A 201 20.15 -3.12 6.52
N PHE A 202 18.92 -2.93 7.02
CA PHE A 202 18.38 -1.64 7.43
C PHE A 202 19.24 -0.96 8.51
N LEU A 203 19.61 -1.71 9.55
CA LEU A 203 20.45 -1.18 10.63
C LEU A 203 21.83 -0.81 10.12
N ALA A 204 22.46 -1.66 9.29
CA ALA A 204 23.77 -1.39 8.70
C ALA A 204 23.73 -0.13 7.80
N ILE A 205 22.75 -0.02 6.91
CA ILE A 205 22.62 1.14 6.01
C ILE A 205 22.38 2.42 6.81
N ASN A 206 21.46 2.43 7.77
CA ASN A 206 21.18 3.64 8.54
C ASN A 206 22.34 4.05 9.47
N TYR A 207 23.14 3.10 9.92
CA TYR A 207 24.36 3.40 10.68
C TYR A 207 25.46 4.02 9.80
N LEU A 208 25.71 3.43 8.62
CA LEU A 208 26.77 3.86 7.71
C LEU A 208 26.40 5.07 6.86
N PHE A 209 25.11 5.22 6.52
CA PHE A 209 24.60 6.22 5.59
C PHE A 209 23.33 6.89 6.14
N PRO A 210 23.42 7.61 7.28
CA PRO A 210 22.27 8.28 7.87
C PRO A 210 21.70 9.35 6.94
N SER A 211 20.37 9.44 6.86
CA SER A 211 19.68 10.40 5.98
C SER A 211 20.01 11.86 6.32
N ASP A 212 20.16 12.15 7.61
CA ASP A 212 20.41 13.51 8.11
C ASP A 212 21.77 14.06 7.64
N TYR A 213 22.72 13.19 7.31
CA TYR A 213 24.03 13.59 6.74
C TYR A 213 23.88 14.35 5.42
N THR A 214 22.84 14.03 4.63
CA THR A 214 22.58 14.73 3.35
C THR A 214 22.24 16.22 3.53
N GLN A 215 22.03 16.68 4.77
CA GLN A 215 21.69 18.07 5.11
C GLN A 215 22.89 18.83 5.70
N THR A 216 24.10 18.27 5.66
CA THR A 216 25.30 18.85 6.24
C THR A 216 26.19 19.50 5.17
N VAL A 217 26.96 20.53 5.55
CA VAL A 217 27.98 21.16 4.69
C VAL A 217 29.02 20.12 4.25
N ALA A 218 29.43 19.24 5.16
CA ALA A 218 30.36 18.17 4.85
C ALA A 218 29.89 17.25 3.71
N PHE A 219 28.57 17.05 3.58
CA PHE A 219 28.01 16.31 2.44
C PHE A 219 28.20 17.06 1.12
N GLU A 220 28.03 18.39 1.10
CA GLU A 220 28.21 19.21 -0.11
C GLU A 220 29.70 19.27 -0.60
N GLU A 221 30.65 19.13 0.31
CA GLU A 221 32.05 19.10 -0.01
C GLU A 221 32.50 17.85 -0.79
N HIS A 222 31.71 16.77 -0.71
CA HIS A 222 32.00 15.57 -1.49
C HIS A 222 31.74 15.78 -2.98
N CYS A 223 32.44 15.01 -3.82
CA CYS A 223 32.23 15.02 -5.26
C CYS A 223 30.80 14.57 -5.63
N PHE A 224 30.31 15.00 -6.80
CA PHE A 224 28.98 14.68 -7.30
C PHE A 224 28.67 13.18 -7.28
N PHE A 225 29.61 12.33 -7.69
CA PHE A 225 29.40 10.88 -7.75
C PHE A 225 29.16 10.27 -6.37
N TYR A 226 29.86 10.74 -5.33
CA TYR A 226 29.62 10.31 -3.95
C TYR A 226 28.21 10.67 -3.49
N ARG A 227 27.78 11.93 -3.68
CA ARG A 227 26.46 12.42 -3.31
C ARG A 227 25.35 11.67 -4.07
N PHE A 228 25.60 11.42 -5.36
CA PHE A 228 24.67 10.67 -6.20
C PHE A 228 24.55 9.19 -5.75
N PHE A 229 25.66 8.55 -5.41
CA PHE A 229 25.66 7.18 -4.88
C PHE A 229 24.98 7.10 -3.49
N TYR A 230 25.24 8.08 -2.63
CA TYR A 230 24.65 8.18 -1.29
C TYR A 230 23.11 8.19 -1.33
N MET A 231 22.54 8.84 -2.34
CA MET A 231 21.10 8.86 -2.58
C MET A 231 20.48 7.45 -2.68
N TYR A 232 21.16 6.52 -3.37
CA TYR A 232 20.64 5.14 -3.48
C TYR A 232 20.64 4.42 -2.12
N LEU A 233 21.68 4.60 -1.34
CA LEU A 233 21.82 3.95 -0.03
C LEU A 233 20.78 4.50 0.96
N THR A 234 20.64 5.82 1.02
CA THR A 234 19.62 6.48 1.85
C THR A 234 18.21 5.98 1.49
N PHE A 235 17.88 5.96 0.21
CA PHE A 235 16.57 5.47 -0.24
C PHE A 235 16.39 3.96 -0.03
N THR A 236 17.47 3.18 -0.11
CA THR A 236 17.41 1.74 0.21
C THR A 236 17.09 1.52 1.69
N GLY A 237 17.69 2.28 2.60
CA GLY A 237 17.30 2.26 4.02
C GLY A 237 15.81 2.51 4.23
N PHE A 238 15.26 3.51 3.56
CA PHE A 238 13.83 3.81 3.61
C PHE A 238 12.96 2.65 3.09
N ARG A 239 13.30 2.09 1.92
CA ARG A 239 12.55 0.97 1.34
C ARG A 239 12.54 -0.25 2.26
N LEU A 240 13.70 -0.60 2.83
CA LEU A 240 13.82 -1.71 3.77
C LEU A 240 12.89 -1.54 4.98
N ARG A 241 12.81 -0.33 5.54
CA ARG A 241 11.84 -0.03 6.62
C ARG A 241 10.40 -0.30 6.20
N MET A 242 10.02 0.10 4.97
CA MET A 242 8.70 -0.16 4.42
C MET A 242 8.46 -1.67 4.20
N PHE A 243 9.44 -2.39 3.64
CA PHE A 243 9.37 -3.84 3.41
C PHE A 243 9.16 -4.60 4.73
N ILE A 244 9.92 -4.26 5.78
CA ILE A 244 9.77 -4.86 7.11
C ILE A 244 8.35 -4.65 7.64
N GLY A 245 7.87 -3.40 7.66
CA GLY A 245 6.56 -3.07 8.20
C GLY A 245 5.40 -3.75 7.46
N MET A 246 5.43 -3.73 6.12
CA MET A 246 4.39 -4.34 5.29
C MET A 246 4.41 -5.86 5.38
N ALA A 247 5.59 -6.49 5.35
CA ALA A 247 5.69 -7.95 5.46
C ALA A 247 5.25 -8.46 6.84
N LEU A 248 5.58 -7.75 7.93
CA LEU A 248 5.09 -8.09 9.28
C LEU A 248 3.55 -7.98 9.35
N ALA A 249 2.97 -6.93 8.76
CA ALA A 249 1.52 -6.76 8.73
C ALA A 249 0.81 -7.88 7.94
N GLU A 250 1.39 -8.32 6.82
CA GLU A 250 0.91 -9.49 6.08
C GLU A 250 0.96 -10.77 6.95
N CYS A 251 2.08 -10.99 7.65
CA CYS A 251 2.24 -12.15 8.54
C CYS A 251 1.18 -12.17 9.66
N VAL A 252 0.80 -11.02 10.22
CA VAL A 252 -0.30 -10.92 11.21
C VAL A 252 -1.60 -11.44 10.62
N CYS A 253 -1.94 -11.01 9.41
CA CYS A 253 -3.17 -11.46 8.73
C CYS A 253 -3.11 -12.95 8.39
N GLN A 254 -2.00 -13.42 7.83
CA GLN A 254 -1.81 -14.81 7.44
C GLN A 254 -1.92 -15.76 8.65
N MET A 255 -1.22 -15.45 9.75
CA MET A 255 -1.24 -16.29 10.96
C MET A 255 -2.61 -16.32 11.64
N SER A 256 -3.42 -15.27 11.48
CA SER A 256 -4.81 -15.24 11.95
C SER A 256 -5.77 -16.02 11.05
N GLY A 257 -5.35 -16.36 9.82
CA GLY A 257 -6.20 -16.98 8.79
C GLY A 257 -7.03 -15.97 8.00
N LEU A 258 -6.81 -14.66 8.19
CA LEU A 258 -7.51 -13.62 7.42
C LEU A 258 -7.01 -13.60 5.97
N GLY A 259 -7.94 -13.63 5.03
CA GLY A 259 -7.64 -13.57 3.60
C GLY A 259 -7.28 -14.92 2.97
N ALA A 260 -7.46 -16.03 3.70
CA ALA A 260 -7.31 -17.37 3.16
C ALA A 260 -8.47 -17.71 2.22
N TYR A 261 -8.15 -18.03 0.96
CA TYR A 261 -9.11 -18.43 -0.06
C TYR A 261 -8.50 -19.50 -0.99
N PRO A 262 -9.35 -20.36 -1.60
CA PRO A 262 -8.88 -21.27 -2.63
C PRO A 262 -8.31 -20.53 -3.84
N VAL A 263 -7.15 -20.98 -4.35
CA VAL A 263 -6.47 -20.39 -5.52
C VAL A 263 -7.37 -20.33 -6.74
N CYS A 264 -8.23 -21.37 -6.93
CA CYS A 264 -9.19 -21.39 -8.04
C CYS A 264 -10.19 -20.22 -8.05
N CYS A 265 -10.35 -19.51 -6.93
CA CYS A 265 -11.23 -18.34 -6.82
C CYS A 265 -10.57 -17.03 -7.26
N GLN A 266 -9.29 -17.07 -7.69
CA GLN A 266 -8.53 -15.95 -8.25
C GLN A 266 -8.57 -14.71 -7.37
N SER A 267 -8.14 -14.85 -6.12
CA SER A 267 -8.06 -13.74 -5.18
C SER A 267 -7.12 -12.64 -5.67
N ALA A 268 -7.42 -11.39 -5.30
CA ALA A 268 -6.58 -10.24 -5.62
C ALA A 268 -6.38 -9.36 -4.39
N PRO A 269 -5.21 -8.69 -4.28
CA PRO A 269 -4.89 -7.82 -3.15
C PRO A 269 -5.97 -6.77 -2.87
N GLY A 270 -6.41 -6.68 -1.62
CA GLY A 270 -7.43 -5.74 -1.17
C GLY A 270 -8.85 -6.03 -1.64
N LEU A 271 -9.01 -6.71 -2.79
CA LEU A 271 -10.31 -7.08 -3.37
C LEU A 271 -10.89 -8.35 -2.71
N GLY A 272 -10.06 -9.37 -2.52
CA GLY A 272 -10.51 -10.74 -2.23
C GLY A 272 -10.79 -11.55 -3.49
N PRO A 273 -11.59 -12.63 -3.38
CA PRO A 273 -11.92 -13.47 -4.51
C PRO A 273 -12.66 -12.73 -5.63
N ARG A 274 -12.39 -13.12 -6.88
CA ARG A 274 -13.13 -12.65 -8.05
C ARG A 274 -14.30 -13.54 -8.37
N ASP A 275 -14.22 -14.82 -8.06
CA ASP A 275 -15.29 -15.81 -8.27
C ASP A 275 -15.95 -16.22 -6.95
N TYR A 276 -16.95 -15.46 -6.56
CA TYR A 276 -17.75 -15.76 -5.36
C TYR A 276 -18.74 -16.91 -5.56
N LYS A 277 -19.10 -17.27 -6.79
CA LYS A 277 -19.95 -18.43 -7.06
C LYS A 277 -19.21 -19.73 -6.68
N THR A 278 -17.95 -19.83 -7.01
CA THR A 278 -17.09 -20.95 -6.60
C THR A 278 -16.85 -20.94 -5.08
N ILE A 279 -16.64 -19.77 -4.45
CA ILE A 279 -16.53 -19.64 -2.99
C ILE A 279 -17.77 -20.21 -2.30
N GLU A 280 -18.96 -19.88 -2.76
CA GLU A 280 -20.22 -20.35 -2.17
C GLU A 280 -20.31 -21.88 -2.28
N LYS A 281 -20.07 -22.45 -3.45
CA LYS A 281 -20.05 -23.91 -3.64
C LYS A 281 -19.07 -24.61 -2.71
N LEU A 282 -17.83 -24.14 -2.66
CA LEU A 282 -16.77 -24.72 -1.82
C LEU A 282 -17.03 -24.54 -0.32
N SER A 283 -17.79 -23.53 0.08
CA SER A 283 -18.15 -23.33 1.49
C SER A 283 -19.06 -24.42 2.03
N PHE A 284 -19.82 -25.09 1.19
CA PHE A 284 -20.69 -26.22 1.54
C PHE A 284 -20.05 -27.60 1.24
N ASP A 285 -19.06 -27.65 0.36
CA ASP A 285 -18.34 -28.89 0.00
C ASP A 285 -16.96 -28.89 0.71
N HIS A 286 -16.97 -29.27 1.98
CA HIS A 286 -15.77 -29.29 2.82
C HIS A 286 -14.67 -30.22 2.32
N GLU A 287 -15.04 -31.39 1.77
CA GLU A 287 -14.05 -32.36 1.29
C GLU A 287 -13.32 -31.88 0.02
N ARG A 288 -14.05 -31.22 -0.85
CA ARG A 288 -13.44 -30.57 -2.02
C ARG A 288 -12.61 -29.36 -1.60
N ALA A 289 -13.12 -28.50 -0.71
CA ALA A 289 -12.43 -27.32 -0.26
C ALA A 289 -11.09 -27.62 0.44
N LYS A 290 -10.97 -28.77 1.14
CA LYS A 290 -9.71 -29.21 1.77
C LYS A 290 -8.66 -29.66 0.73
N LYS A 291 -9.09 -30.12 -0.44
CA LYS A 291 -8.18 -30.57 -1.50
C LYS A 291 -7.67 -29.43 -2.37
N GLU A 292 -8.37 -28.29 -2.36
CA GLU A 292 -7.97 -27.10 -3.10
C GLU A 292 -6.80 -26.41 -2.39
N GLU A 293 -5.81 -25.99 -3.17
CA GLU A 293 -4.73 -25.15 -2.68
C GLU A 293 -5.29 -23.79 -2.21
N GLN A 294 -4.83 -23.33 -1.04
CA GLN A 294 -5.25 -22.06 -0.46
C GLN A 294 -4.12 -21.03 -0.55
N ASP A 295 -4.47 -19.77 -0.81
CA ASP A 295 -3.54 -18.66 -0.80
C ASP A 295 -3.97 -17.55 0.17
N PHE A 296 -3.10 -16.54 0.31
CA PHE A 296 -3.35 -15.31 1.06
C PHE A 296 -3.18 -14.06 0.17
N GLU A 297 -3.42 -14.20 -1.12
CA GLU A 297 -3.22 -13.11 -2.09
C GLU A 297 -4.07 -11.87 -1.75
N THR A 298 -5.22 -12.06 -1.12
CA THR A 298 -6.09 -10.97 -0.65
C THR A 298 -5.39 -9.95 0.26
N VAL A 299 -4.45 -10.41 1.08
CA VAL A 299 -3.71 -9.58 2.04
C VAL A 299 -2.25 -9.36 1.62
N HIS A 300 -1.89 -9.78 0.42
CA HIS A 300 -0.57 -9.56 -0.15
C HIS A 300 -0.39 -8.08 -0.50
N ASN A 301 0.48 -7.39 0.23
CA ASN A 301 0.59 -5.94 0.16
C ASN A 301 1.76 -5.47 -0.70
N MET A 302 2.80 -6.30 -0.86
CA MET A 302 3.98 -5.95 -1.62
C MET A 302 4.74 -7.17 -2.14
N ASN A 303 5.06 -7.17 -3.43
CA ASN A 303 5.99 -8.13 -4.01
C ASN A 303 7.39 -7.49 -4.10
N VAL A 304 8.21 -7.71 -3.05
CA VAL A 304 9.55 -7.11 -2.95
C VAL A 304 10.45 -7.48 -4.12
N TRP A 305 10.40 -8.75 -4.57
CA TRP A 305 11.21 -9.20 -5.69
C TRP A 305 10.87 -8.45 -6.98
N GLU A 306 9.60 -8.34 -7.30
CA GLU A 306 9.17 -7.61 -8.50
C GLU A 306 9.44 -6.10 -8.39
N VAL A 307 9.26 -5.51 -7.21
CA VAL A 307 9.63 -4.10 -6.97
C VAL A 307 11.10 -3.84 -7.28
N GLU A 308 12.00 -4.74 -6.89
CA GLU A 308 13.44 -4.55 -7.07
C GLU A 308 13.91 -4.95 -8.47
N SER A 309 13.41 -6.05 -9.03
CA SER A 309 13.95 -6.64 -10.28
C SER A 309 13.36 -6.07 -11.57
N THR A 310 12.12 -5.59 -11.56
CA THR A 310 11.49 -5.05 -12.78
C THR A 310 12.23 -3.83 -13.33
N PRO A 311 12.35 -3.68 -14.66
CA PRO A 311 12.90 -2.48 -15.27
C PRO A 311 11.91 -1.31 -15.40
N PHE A 312 10.65 -1.48 -14.96
CA PHE A 312 9.57 -0.51 -15.18
C PHE A 312 9.12 0.14 -13.87
N VAL A 313 9.11 1.48 -13.82
CA VAL A 313 8.53 2.26 -12.70
C VAL A 313 7.05 1.97 -12.56
N ARG A 314 6.31 1.91 -13.68
CA ARG A 314 4.87 1.60 -13.68
C ARG A 314 4.57 0.24 -13.03
N HIS A 315 5.39 -0.77 -13.31
CA HIS A 315 5.24 -2.10 -12.69
C HIS A 315 5.65 -2.09 -11.23
N THR A 316 6.78 -1.46 -10.89
CA THR A 316 7.21 -1.24 -9.50
C THR A 316 6.09 -0.63 -8.67
N MET A 317 5.47 0.45 -9.18
CA MET A 317 4.35 1.11 -8.48
C MET A 317 3.12 0.21 -8.34
N LYS A 318 2.87 -0.71 -9.28
CA LYS A 318 1.77 -1.68 -9.16
C LYS A 318 2.03 -2.75 -8.11
N MET A 319 3.28 -3.11 -7.85
CA MET A 319 3.68 -4.13 -6.88
C MET A 319 3.95 -3.56 -5.49
N TRP A 320 3.88 -2.23 -5.34
CA TRP A 320 4.07 -1.50 -4.10
C TRP A 320 2.72 -1.19 -3.45
N ASN A 321 2.49 -1.65 -2.21
CA ASN A 321 1.29 -1.35 -1.42
C ASN A 321 -0.04 -1.62 -2.17
N THR A 322 -0.13 -2.83 -2.74
CA THR A 322 -1.18 -3.26 -3.68
C THR A 322 -2.59 -3.13 -3.10
N CYS A 323 -2.76 -3.39 -1.79
CA CYS A 323 -4.06 -3.29 -1.13
C CYS A 323 -4.57 -1.84 -1.06
N ILE A 324 -3.68 -0.86 -0.82
CA ILE A 324 -4.07 0.56 -0.83
C ILE A 324 -4.30 1.06 -2.25
N GLN A 325 -3.52 0.58 -3.22
CA GLN A 325 -3.78 0.89 -4.63
C GLN A 325 -5.16 0.41 -5.08
N TYR A 326 -5.56 -0.80 -4.66
CA TYR A 326 -6.91 -1.29 -4.90
C TYR A 326 -7.96 -0.31 -4.35
N TRP A 327 -7.79 0.12 -3.08
CA TRP A 327 -8.71 1.09 -2.46
C TRP A 327 -8.78 2.40 -3.23
N MET A 328 -7.62 2.99 -3.55
CA MET A 328 -7.53 4.24 -4.32
C MET A 328 -8.17 4.10 -5.71
N ALA A 329 -7.96 2.97 -6.38
CA ALA A 329 -8.54 2.71 -7.69
C ALA A 329 -10.07 2.59 -7.65
N VAL A 330 -10.63 1.90 -6.65
CA VAL A 330 -12.07 1.60 -6.60
C VAL A 330 -12.86 2.73 -5.96
N CYS A 331 -12.37 3.30 -4.86
CA CYS A 331 -13.10 4.32 -4.12
C CYS A 331 -12.94 5.73 -4.73
N ILE A 332 -11.79 6.01 -5.37
CA ILE A 332 -11.47 7.35 -5.90
C ILE A 332 -11.39 7.36 -7.42
N TYR A 333 -10.38 6.70 -8.02
CA TYR A 333 -10.08 6.82 -9.44
C TYR A 333 -11.27 6.48 -10.35
N LYS A 334 -11.91 5.32 -10.15
CA LYS A 334 -13.03 4.87 -10.99
C LYS A 334 -14.29 5.73 -10.80
N ARG A 335 -14.46 6.35 -9.63
CA ARG A 335 -15.65 7.15 -9.26
C ARG A 335 -15.49 8.64 -9.51
N PHE A 336 -14.25 9.11 -9.72
CA PHE A 336 -14.02 10.53 -9.99
C PHE A 336 -14.64 10.94 -11.34
N PRO A 337 -15.46 12.01 -11.37
CA PRO A 337 -16.31 12.34 -12.53
C PRO A 337 -15.51 12.70 -13.78
N HIS A 338 -14.45 13.48 -13.65
CA HIS A 338 -13.66 13.98 -14.77
C HIS A 338 -12.51 13.04 -15.13
N LYS A 339 -12.67 12.28 -16.24
CA LYS A 339 -11.70 11.26 -16.68
C LYS A 339 -10.25 11.78 -16.79
N GLY A 340 -10.05 12.99 -17.32
CA GLY A 340 -8.73 13.59 -17.52
C GLY A 340 -8.01 13.95 -16.19
N LEU A 341 -8.76 14.16 -15.11
CA LEU A 341 -8.21 14.56 -13.80
C LEU A 341 -8.10 13.39 -12.80
N ARG A 342 -8.54 12.18 -13.18
CA ARG A 342 -8.58 11.01 -12.27
C ARG A 342 -7.22 10.71 -11.64
N THR A 343 -6.18 10.69 -12.46
CA THR A 343 -4.82 10.39 -11.99
C THR A 343 -4.34 11.47 -11.03
N VAL A 344 -4.47 12.74 -11.39
CA VAL A 344 -4.05 13.87 -10.56
C VAL A 344 -4.81 13.87 -9.23
N ALA A 345 -6.14 13.74 -9.27
CA ALA A 345 -6.96 13.71 -8.07
C ALA A 345 -6.60 12.54 -7.14
N THR A 346 -6.35 11.34 -7.71
CA THR A 346 -5.99 10.16 -6.92
C THR A 346 -4.61 10.31 -6.28
N LEU A 347 -3.61 10.82 -7.00
CA LEU A 347 -2.26 11.02 -6.48
C LEU A 347 -2.22 12.14 -5.45
N THR A 348 -2.93 13.25 -5.68
CA THR A 348 -3.06 14.32 -4.70
C THR A 348 -3.74 13.84 -3.42
N LEU A 349 -4.82 13.05 -3.52
CA LEU A 349 -5.47 12.47 -2.35
C LEU A 349 -4.57 11.47 -1.64
N SER A 350 -3.78 10.70 -2.36
CA SER A 350 -2.78 9.79 -1.79
C SER A 350 -1.70 10.58 -1.03
N ALA A 351 -1.18 11.66 -1.59
CA ALA A 351 -0.22 12.53 -0.91
C ALA A 351 -0.82 13.18 0.35
N LEU A 352 -2.05 13.70 0.27
CA LEU A 352 -2.80 14.24 1.41
C LEU A 352 -3.03 13.20 2.50
N TRP A 353 -3.32 11.96 2.12
CA TRP A 353 -3.47 10.86 3.08
C TRP A 353 -2.18 10.61 3.86
N HIS A 354 -1.01 10.76 3.25
CA HIS A 354 0.27 10.72 3.95
C HIS A 354 0.50 11.95 4.83
N GLY A 355 0.12 13.14 4.41
CA GLY A 355 0.22 14.37 5.22
C GLY A 355 0.39 15.65 4.41
N TYR A 356 0.73 16.73 5.13
CA TYR A 356 0.94 18.06 4.54
C TYR A 356 2.38 18.33 4.11
N ALA A 357 3.34 17.52 4.57
CA ALA A 357 4.74 17.75 4.28
C ALA A 357 5.01 17.72 2.77
N ALA A 358 5.83 18.66 2.29
CA ALA A 358 6.14 18.83 0.88
C ALA A 358 6.68 17.54 0.22
N GLY A 359 7.43 16.75 0.99
CA GLY A 359 8.06 15.51 0.51
C GLY A 359 7.09 14.47 -0.04
N TYR A 360 5.88 14.39 0.51
CA TYR A 360 4.84 13.48 -0.01
C TYR A 360 4.41 13.86 -1.43
N TYR A 361 4.26 15.15 -1.69
CA TYR A 361 3.87 15.68 -3.00
C TYR A 361 5.02 15.58 -4.01
N PHE A 362 6.25 15.92 -3.57
CA PHE A 362 7.44 15.79 -4.41
C PHE A 362 7.69 14.33 -4.82
N CYS A 363 7.44 13.37 -3.93
CA CYS A 363 7.57 11.95 -4.27
C CYS A 363 6.42 11.46 -5.16
N ILE A 364 5.16 11.61 -4.70
CA ILE A 364 4.01 10.93 -5.31
C ILE A 364 3.57 11.62 -6.61
N CYS A 365 3.51 12.97 -6.62
CA CYS A 365 2.95 13.71 -7.76
C CYS A 365 3.96 13.89 -8.91
N GLN A 366 5.24 13.65 -8.71
CA GLN A 366 6.25 13.73 -9.78
C GLN A 366 6.42 12.42 -10.57
N VAL A 367 6.04 11.27 -10.00
CA VAL A 367 6.15 9.97 -10.71
C VAL A 367 5.52 9.97 -12.10
N PRO A 368 4.32 10.55 -12.33
CA PRO A 368 3.73 10.62 -13.67
C PRO A 368 4.58 11.37 -14.69
N LEU A 369 5.45 12.28 -14.28
CA LEU A 369 6.34 13.01 -15.21
C LEU A 369 7.40 12.09 -15.82
N TYR A 370 7.78 11.03 -15.10
CA TYR A 370 8.73 10.03 -15.60
C TYR A 370 8.09 9.02 -16.58
N LEU A 371 6.79 8.76 -16.47
CA LEU A 371 6.13 7.72 -17.28
C LEU A 371 6.23 7.93 -18.81
N PRO A 372 6.15 9.14 -19.38
CA PRO A 372 6.37 9.35 -20.81
C PRO A 372 7.76 8.96 -21.29
N PHE A 373 8.80 9.14 -20.46
CA PHE A 373 10.16 8.66 -20.74
C PHE A 373 10.19 7.12 -20.74
N GLU A 374 9.61 6.47 -19.74
CA GLU A 374 9.50 5.01 -19.65
C GLU A 374 8.74 4.44 -20.88
N ASP A 375 7.64 5.07 -21.29
CA ASP A 375 6.87 4.65 -22.47
C ASP A 375 7.70 4.72 -23.77
N LEU A 376 8.60 5.70 -23.90
CA LEU A 376 9.53 5.77 -25.02
C LEU A 376 10.60 4.67 -24.93
N CYS A 377 11.21 4.49 -23.76
CA CYS A 377 12.18 3.43 -23.52
C CYS A 377 11.60 2.04 -23.86
N ASN A 378 10.36 1.79 -23.45
CA ASN A 378 9.68 0.52 -23.71
C ASN A 378 9.44 0.27 -25.20
N LYS A 379 9.20 1.32 -26.02
CA LYS A 379 9.10 1.17 -27.48
C LYS A 379 10.41 0.69 -28.09
N PHE A 380 11.54 1.24 -27.67
CA PHE A 380 12.86 0.78 -28.14
C PHE A 380 13.19 -0.62 -27.64
N TYR A 381 12.86 -0.93 -26.38
CA TYR A 381 13.02 -2.26 -25.79
C TYR A 381 12.30 -3.34 -26.59
N ASN A 382 11.06 -3.07 -27.00
CA ASN A 382 10.23 -4.01 -27.75
C ASN A 382 10.68 -4.19 -29.22
N GLN A 383 11.54 -3.31 -29.75
CA GLN A 383 12.13 -3.43 -31.07
C GLN A 383 13.42 -4.28 -31.09
N CYS A 384 14.01 -4.53 -29.91
CA CYS A 384 15.18 -5.39 -29.80
C CYS A 384 14.77 -6.86 -29.93
N GLU A 385 15.64 -7.68 -30.57
CA GLU A 385 15.47 -9.15 -30.62
C GLU A 385 15.34 -9.75 -29.22
N GLU A 386 14.43 -10.71 -29.05
CA GLU A 386 14.06 -11.26 -27.75
C GLU A 386 15.23 -11.77 -26.90
N ASN A 387 16.19 -12.44 -27.50
CA ASN A 387 17.35 -12.99 -26.83
C ASN A 387 18.65 -12.22 -27.14
N GLY A 388 18.55 -11.12 -27.88
CA GLY A 388 19.69 -10.33 -28.33
C GLY A 388 20.39 -9.56 -27.17
N PHE A 389 21.70 -9.33 -27.34
CA PHE A 389 22.49 -8.54 -26.40
C PHE A 389 21.88 -7.13 -26.22
N GLY A 390 21.39 -6.52 -27.29
CA GLY A 390 20.77 -5.20 -27.26
C GLY A 390 19.57 -5.12 -26.29
N ARG A 391 18.71 -6.14 -26.27
CA ARG A 391 17.55 -6.19 -25.35
C ARG A 391 17.99 -6.33 -23.90
N LYS A 392 19.02 -7.15 -23.61
CA LYS A 392 19.57 -7.30 -22.26
C LYS A 392 20.21 -6.00 -21.78
N ALA A 393 21.03 -5.36 -22.61
CA ALA A 393 21.69 -4.09 -22.29
C ALA A 393 20.66 -2.96 -22.06
N TRP A 394 19.64 -2.88 -22.92
CA TRP A 394 18.58 -1.88 -22.79
C TRP A 394 17.70 -2.15 -21.56
N GLY A 395 17.40 -3.40 -21.27
CA GLY A 395 16.68 -3.81 -20.05
C GLY A 395 17.45 -3.44 -18.78
N PHE A 396 18.77 -3.63 -18.75
CA PHE A 396 19.63 -3.20 -17.64
C PHE A 396 19.63 -1.67 -17.50
N PHE A 397 19.74 -0.93 -18.60
CA PHE A 397 19.64 0.52 -18.58
C PHE A 397 18.30 1.00 -18.00
N MET A 398 17.19 0.43 -18.45
CA MET A 398 15.86 0.76 -17.92
C MET A 398 15.72 0.43 -16.43
N TRP A 399 16.25 -0.71 -16.01
CA TRP A 399 16.27 -1.08 -14.60
C TRP A 399 17.08 -0.08 -13.76
N TRP A 400 18.26 0.31 -14.22
CA TRP A 400 19.06 1.34 -13.56
C TRP A 400 18.38 2.71 -13.55
N ALA A 401 17.80 3.12 -14.66
CA ALA A 401 17.03 4.37 -14.77
C ALA A 401 15.83 4.37 -13.81
N LYS A 402 15.12 3.22 -13.68
CA LYS A 402 14.05 3.03 -12.70
C LYS A 402 14.57 3.20 -11.27
N LEU A 403 15.66 2.54 -10.91
CA LEU A 403 16.27 2.70 -9.57
C LEU A 403 16.66 4.14 -9.28
N THR A 404 17.25 4.82 -10.26
CA THR A 404 17.62 6.25 -10.17
C THR A 404 16.39 7.12 -9.94
N CYS A 405 15.34 6.93 -10.75
CA CYS A 405 14.09 7.65 -10.61
C CYS A 405 13.47 7.44 -9.22
N MET A 406 13.36 6.18 -8.80
CA MET A 406 12.78 5.84 -7.50
C MET A 406 13.58 6.40 -6.33
N ALA A 407 14.92 6.38 -6.39
CA ALA A 407 15.77 6.96 -5.35
C ALA A 407 15.66 8.49 -5.34
N TYR A 408 15.78 9.12 -6.51
CA TYR A 408 15.75 10.57 -6.64
C TYR A 408 14.41 11.19 -6.21
N LEU A 409 13.30 10.59 -6.61
CA LEU A 409 11.95 11.03 -6.21
C LEU A 409 11.53 10.51 -4.83
N GLY A 410 12.18 9.46 -4.32
CA GLY A 410 11.85 8.84 -3.04
C GLY A 410 12.51 9.49 -1.83
N VAL A 411 13.72 10.04 -1.98
CA VAL A 411 14.41 10.77 -0.88
C VAL A 411 13.56 11.92 -0.32
N PRO A 412 12.86 12.74 -1.09
CA PRO A 412 11.91 13.73 -0.58
C PRO A 412 10.88 13.18 0.42
N PHE A 413 10.44 11.94 0.25
CA PHE A 413 9.51 11.30 1.18
C PHE A 413 10.11 11.07 2.58
N GLN A 414 11.44 10.99 2.69
CA GLN A 414 12.14 10.91 3.98
C GLN A 414 12.41 12.28 4.57
N LEU A 415 12.84 13.23 3.74
CA LEU A 415 13.25 14.58 4.19
C LEU A 415 12.05 15.42 4.64
N LEU A 416 10.89 15.24 4.03
CA LEU A 416 9.61 15.86 4.31
C LEU A 416 9.56 17.37 4.10
N GLY A 417 10.49 18.15 4.64
CA GLY A 417 10.50 19.60 4.58
C GLY A 417 10.87 20.15 3.19
N PHE A 418 10.26 21.26 2.79
CA PHE A 418 10.51 21.85 1.47
C PHE A 418 11.96 22.34 1.32
N GLN A 419 12.51 22.99 2.36
CA GLN A 419 13.86 23.54 2.32
C GLN A 419 14.90 22.43 2.23
N GLU A 420 14.75 21.35 3.00
CA GLU A 420 15.58 20.17 3.01
C GLU A 420 15.61 19.46 1.65
N ILE A 421 14.44 19.39 1.00
CA ILE A 421 14.31 18.81 -0.34
C ILE A 421 15.04 19.66 -1.38
N ILE A 422 14.86 20.98 -1.35
CA ILE A 422 15.52 21.88 -2.29
C ILE A 422 17.03 21.88 -2.06
N TYR A 423 17.48 21.82 -0.80
CA TYR A 423 18.89 21.70 -0.45
C TYR A 423 19.50 20.42 -1.05
N PHE A 424 18.83 19.29 -0.84
CA PHE A 424 19.22 18.01 -1.42
C PHE A 424 19.27 18.04 -2.95
N TYR A 425 18.25 18.57 -3.62
CA TYR A 425 18.24 18.66 -5.08
C TYR A 425 19.34 19.62 -5.61
N LYS A 426 19.60 20.73 -4.92
CA LYS A 426 20.73 21.63 -5.25
C LYS A 426 22.08 20.91 -5.12
N SER A 427 22.28 20.13 -4.07
CA SER A 427 23.51 19.36 -3.89
C SER A 427 23.78 18.37 -5.03
N LEU A 428 22.72 17.93 -5.72
CA LEU A 428 22.78 17.08 -6.93
C LEU A 428 22.60 17.88 -8.23
N TYR A 429 22.68 19.22 -8.20
CA TYR A 429 22.52 20.11 -9.38
C TYR A 429 21.20 19.84 -10.16
N PHE A 430 20.14 19.43 -9.49
CA PHE A 430 18.87 19.00 -10.11
C PHE A 430 19.05 17.95 -11.22
N SER A 431 20.13 17.17 -11.16
CA SER A 431 20.53 16.25 -12.23
C SER A 431 19.44 15.27 -12.66
N GLY A 432 18.65 14.75 -11.72
CA GLY A 432 17.55 13.83 -12.06
C GLY A 432 16.47 14.47 -12.94
N HIS A 433 16.11 15.73 -12.69
CA HIS A 433 15.15 16.48 -13.52
C HIS A 433 15.76 16.83 -14.89
N ILE A 434 17.01 17.35 -14.91
CA ILE A 434 17.69 17.79 -16.14
C ILE A 434 17.97 16.59 -17.05
N LEU A 435 18.61 15.54 -16.52
CA LEU A 435 18.94 14.33 -17.28
C LEU A 435 17.67 13.58 -17.74
N GLY A 436 16.63 13.53 -16.91
CA GLY A 436 15.35 12.93 -17.28
C GLY A 436 14.69 13.66 -18.45
N LEU A 437 14.69 15.00 -18.41
CA LEU A 437 14.13 15.82 -19.50
C LEU A 437 14.97 15.67 -20.79
N VAL A 438 16.29 15.78 -20.69
CA VAL A 438 17.21 15.64 -21.83
C VAL A 438 17.05 14.26 -22.47
N ALA A 439 17.07 13.20 -21.67
CA ALA A 439 16.89 11.84 -22.15
C ALA A 439 15.53 11.64 -22.84
N TYR A 440 14.45 12.19 -22.26
CA TYR A 440 13.13 12.18 -22.89
C TYR A 440 13.14 12.87 -24.27
N LEU A 441 13.72 14.06 -24.39
CA LEU A 441 13.82 14.80 -25.63
C LEU A 441 14.62 14.07 -26.70
N VAL A 442 15.80 13.52 -26.31
CA VAL A 442 16.65 12.71 -27.19
C VAL A 442 15.88 11.50 -27.74
N LEU A 443 15.26 10.72 -26.86
CA LEU A 443 14.49 9.55 -27.28
C LEU A 443 13.29 9.92 -28.17
N ARG A 444 12.66 11.05 -27.92
CA ARG A 444 11.57 11.56 -28.77
C ARG A 444 12.05 11.92 -30.18
N ILE A 445 13.22 12.56 -30.30
CA ILE A 445 13.85 12.88 -31.58
C ILE A 445 14.22 11.59 -32.33
N LEU A 446 14.93 10.66 -31.65
CA LEU A 446 15.30 9.38 -32.23
C LEU A 446 14.07 8.60 -32.74
N LYS A 447 12.98 8.54 -31.96
CA LYS A 447 11.74 7.91 -32.38
C LYS A 447 11.20 8.53 -33.67
N THR A 448 11.23 9.86 -33.82
CA THR A 448 10.74 10.55 -35.02
C THR A 448 11.56 10.19 -36.25
N HIS A 449 12.89 10.10 -36.10
CA HIS A 449 13.79 9.67 -37.17
C HIS A 449 13.57 8.20 -37.58
N PHE A 450 13.42 7.30 -36.59
CA PHE A 450 13.12 5.90 -36.86
C PHE A 450 11.81 5.68 -37.62
N LEU A 451 10.75 6.38 -37.21
CA LEU A 451 9.45 6.29 -37.86
C LEU A 451 9.48 6.83 -39.31
N LYS A 452 10.22 7.92 -39.56
CA LYS A 452 10.42 8.44 -40.91
C LYS A 452 11.11 7.41 -41.80
N ARG A 453 12.17 6.80 -41.31
CA ARG A 453 12.96 5.78 -42.04
C ARG A 453 12.12 4.57 -42.42
N GLN A 454 11.32 4.03 -41.52
CA GLN A 454 10.41 2.92 -41.79
C GLN A 454 9.35 3.29 -42.84
N THR A 455 8.83 4.51 -42.79
CA THR A 455 7.85 4.99 -43.78
C THR A 455 8.49 5.15 -45.16
N GLU A 456 9.75 5.57 -45.26
CA GLU A 456 10.51 5.67 -46.51
C GLU A 456 10.88 4.30 -47.09
N GLU A 457 11.24 3.35 -46.25
CA GLU A 457 11.51 1.95 -46.65
C GLU A 457 10.25 1.23 -47.14
N HIS A 458 9.09 1.49 -46.51
CA HIS A 458 7.80 0.99 -46.98
C HIS A 458 7.32 1.62 -48.30
N LYS A 459 7.71 2.87 -48.58
CA LYS A 459 7.41 3.52 -49.85
C LYS A 459 8.31 3.08 -51.02
N LYS A 460 9.46 2.46 -50.69
CA LYS A 460 10.42 1.94 -51.68
C LYS A 460 10.21 0.46 -52.01
N LYS A 461 9.36 -0.21 -51.28
CA LYS A 461 8.84 -1.56 -51.58
C LYS A 461 7.46 -1.48 -52.23
#